data_fc7789bd15c4368ddbc57955c2bc5983
#
_entry.id   fc7789bd15c4368ddbc57955c2bc5983
#
_cell.length_a   1.000
_cell.length_b   1.000
_cell.length_c   1.000
_cell.angle_alpha   90.00
_cell.angle_beta   90.00
_cell.angle_gamma   90.00
#
_symmetry.space_group_name_H-M   'P 1'
#
loop_
_entity.id
_entity.type
_entity.pdbx_description
1 polymer ?
#
loop_
_entity_poly.entity_id
_entity_poly.type
_entity_poly.pdbx_seq_one_letter_code
_entity_poly.pdbx_strand_id
1 'polypeptide(L)'
;MREVQDARTRVLVLGAGGFIGGHVSRLVAGDAGIAEGIFASRLRRAHPPRFGGRGRWTSFNLVEEPVRSLGRLLDQSRPDVVVNCVGATAGSPAQLHQLNVTTVTKLLSALAYSTAHLVHLGSAAEYGPSLEWGPVHETSAVRPVSEYGATKLAATELVCEAVEDGQVSATVLRVFNAIGAGNPTSTLVGQAVRALREAVQAGSPSVAFGPLDGGRDFIDVRDVARAVLAASRPSSPPGRPTIVNVGRGIPVSSRWVVHRLAKIAHFEGEIIEQGQGSPRSGTVSWQWADIALARTALRWAPRYLLSDALDQAWWTNSHSRPGQLHLVPTGAIGASAAPLPRRPQVTANAP
;
A
#
# COMPACT_ATOMS: atom_id res chain seq x y z
N MET A 1 15.58 1.94 40.54
CA MET A 1 15.69 1.61 39.09
C MET A 1 14.62 0.57 38.81
N ARG A 2 13.48 0.97 38.19
CA ARG A 2 12.50 0.00 37.68
C ARG A 2 13.08 -0.55 36.37
N GLU A 3 13.31 -1.85 36.31
CA GLU A 3 13.58 -2.56 35.09
C GLU A 3 12.48 -2.19 34.08
N VAL A 4 12.86 -1.53 33.00
CA VAL A 4 12.01 -1.39 31.82
C VAL A 4 11.92 -2.80 31.26
N GLN A 5 10.92 -3.56 31.69
CA GLN A 5 10.53 -4.79 31.03
C GLN A 5 10.30 -4.42 29.56
N ASP A 6 11.09 -5.04 28.71
CA ASP A 6 11.03 -4.95 27.24
C ASP A 6 9.65 -5.45 26.78
N ALA A 7 8.65 -4.57 26.88
CA ALA A 7 7.25 -4.88 26.58
C ALA A 7 7.15 -5.04 25.05
N ARG A 8 7.39 -6.26 24.60
CA ARG A 8 7.31 -6.62 23.19
C ARG A 8 5.87 -6.49 22.69
N THR A 9 5.68 -5.80 21.59
CA THR A 9 4.40 -5.44 21.02
C THR A 9 3.69 -6.66 20.40
N ARG A 10 2.38 -6.82 20.64
CA ARG A 10 1.51 -7.79 19.96
C ARG A 10 0.78 -7.10 18.81
N VAL A 11 0.87 -7.64 17.61
CA VAL A 11 0.33 -7.01 16.40
C VAL A 11 -0.70 -7.91 15.72
N LEU A 12 -1.93 -7.43 15.60
CA LEU A 12 -2.97 -8.06 14.78
C LEU A 12 -2.97 -7.44 13.39
N VAL A 13 -2.74 -8.24 12.35
CA VAL A 13 -2.81 -7.82 10.95
C VAL A 13 -4.09 -8.35 10.31
N LEU A 14 -5.06 -7.47 10.04
CA LEU A 14 -6.26 -7.77 9.27
C LEU A 14 -5.95 -7.66 7.78
N GLY A 15 -6.41 -8.62 6.98
CA GLY A 15 -6.07 -8.69 5.55
C GLY A 15 -4.65 -9.21 5.28
N ALA A 16 -4.10 -9.98 6.20
CA ALA A 16 -2.75 -10.55 6.14
C ALA A 16 -2.44 -11.39 4.88
N GLY A 17 -3.47 -11.89 4.19
CA GLY A 17 -3.33 -12.64 2.94
C GLY A 17 -3.27 -11.77 1.68
N GLY A 18 -3.48 -10.45 1.79
CA GLY A 18 -3.45 -9.49 0.68
C GLY A 18 -2.03 -9.10 0.25
N PHE A 19 -1.92 -8.25 -0.76
CA PHE A 19 -0.64 -7.78 -1.31
C PHE A 19 0.21 -7.10 -0.23
N ILE A 20 -0.23 -5.96 0.32
CA ILE A 20 0.51 -5.25 1.37
C ILE A 20 0.52 -6.07 2.66
N GLY A 21 -0.64 -6.62 3.07
CA GLY A 21 -0.77 -7.39 4.30
C GLY A 21 0.16 -8.59 4.39
N GLY A 22 0.46 -9.26 3.27
CA GLY A 22 1.41 -10.37 3.22
C GLY A 22 2.86 -9.94 3.48
N HIS A 23 3.27 -8.76 2.99
CA HIS A 23 4.58 -8.18 3.28
C HIS A 23 4.69 -7.68 4.72
N VAL A 24 3.64 -7.03 5.22
CA VAL A 24 3.54 -6.61 6.64
C VAL A 24 3.64 -7.82 7.55
N SER A 25 2.86 -8.88 7.31
CA SER A 25 2.86 -10.09 8.13
C SER A 25 4.24 -10.77 8.19
N ARG A 26 4.95 -10.81 7.06
CA ARG A 26 6.32 -11.34 7.02
C ARG A 26 7.29 -10.52 7.85
N LEU A 27 7.20 -9.19 7.74
CA LEU A 27 8.08 -8.29 8.47
C LEU A 27 7.80 -8.34 9.99
N VAL A 28 6.52 -8.33 10.37
CA VAL A 28 6.07 -8.47 11.77
C VAL A 28 6.54 -9.78 12.39
N ALA A 29 6.42 -10.90 11.66
CA ALA A 29 6.86 -12.20 12.15
C ALA A 29 8.37 -12.31 12.37
N GLY A 30 9.17 -11.55 11.63
CA GLY A 30 10.64 -11.54 11.72
C GLY A 30 11.23 -10.46 12.63
N ASP A 31 10.42 -9.51 13.13
CA ASP A 31 10.93 -8.40 13.95
C ASP A 31 11.12 -8.82 15.42
N ALA A 32 12.31 -8.58 15.95
CA ALA A 32 12.66 -8.97 17.32
C ALA A 32 11.91 -8.17 18.41
N GLY A 33 11.43 -6.95 18.06
CA GLY A 33 10.63 -6.09 18.96
C GLY A 33 9.15 -6.51 19.03
N ILE A 34 8.72 -7.51 18.25
CA ILE A 34 7.36 -8.03 18.26
C ILE A 34 7.29 -9.30 19.12
N ALA A 35 6.36 -9.31 20.10
CA ALA A 35 6.10 -10.48 20.94
C ALA A 35 5.37 -11.57 20.16
N GLU A 36 4.29 -11.17 19.49
CA GLU A 36 3.44 -12.07 18.71
C GLU A 36 2.79 -11.32 17.53
N GLY A 37 2.85 -11.91 16.33
CA GLY A 37 2.05 -11.48 15.17
C GLY A 37 0.80 -12.37 15.03
N ILE A 38 -0.38 -11.78 14.97
CA ILE A 38 -1.64 -12.49 14.69
C ILE A 38 -2.08 -12.09 13.27
N PHE A 39 -2.11 -13.06 12.35
CA PHE A 39 -2.34 -12.81 10.93
C PHE A 39 -3.74 -13.28 10.54
N ALA A 40 -4.68 -12.34 10.39
CA ALA A 40 -6.07 -12.61 10.08
C ALA A 40 -6.33 -12.50 8.56
N SER A 41 -6.89 -13.54 7.97
CA SER A 41 -7.23 -13.61 6.55
C SER A 41 -8.55 -14.34 6.33
N ARG A 42 -9.35 -13.90 5.36
CA ARG A 42 -10.62 -14.54 4.98
C ARG A 42 -10.45 -15.97 4.45
N LEU A 43 -9.32 -16.26 3.82
CA LEU A 43 -9.04 -17.60 3.32
C LEU A 43 -8.27 -18.40 4.36
N ARG A 44 -8.83 -19.55 4.77
CA ARG A 44 -8.10 -20.54 5.53
C ARG A 44 -7.05 -21.16 4.60
N ARG A 45 -5.80 -20.73 4.74
CA ARG A 45 -4.70 -21.32 3.95
C ARG A 45 -4.44 -22.73 4.48
N ALA A 46 -4.50 -23.72 3.60
CA ALA A 46 -4.13 -25.10 3.95
C ALA A 46 -2.68 -25.19 4.45
N HIS A 47 -1.82 -24.32 3.93
CA HIS A 47 -0.43 -24.15 4.34
C HIS A 47 -0.15 -22.65 4.50
N PRO A 48 -0.40 -22.06 5.68
CA PRO A 48 0.00 -20.69 5.93
C PRO A 48 1.52 -20.57 5.75
N PRO A 49 2.03 -19.46 5.20
CA PRO A 49 3.46 -19.25 5.08
C PRO A 49 4.10 -19.46 6.47
N ARG A 50 5.02 -20.39 6.56
CA ARG A 50 5.84 -20.55 7.75
C ARG A 50 6.83 -19.40 7.75
N PHE A 51 6.48 -18.33 8.43
CA PHE A 51 7.48 -17.36 8.82
C PHE A 51 8.22 -18.01 9.97
N GLY A 52 9.53 -18.20 9.85
CA GLY A 52 10.37 -18.80 10.91
C GLY A 52 10.42 -18.01 12.21
N GLY A 53 9.34 -17.33 12.56
CA GLY A 53 9.20 -16.35 13.62
C GLY A 53 7.92 -16.50 14.46
N ARG A 54 7.66 -15.47 15.24
CA ARG A 54 6.64 -15.40 16.28
C ARG A 54 5.29 -14.97 15.70
N GLY A 55 4.52 -15.91 15.13
CA GLY A 55 3.22 -15.51 14.61
C GLY A 55 2.29 -16.70 14.35
N ARG A 56 0.98 -16.45 14.48
CA ARG A 56 -0.05 -17.42 14.19
C ARG A 56 -1.04 -16.86 13.17
N TRP A 57 -1.56 -17.74 12.32
CA TRP A 57 -2.61 -17.43 11.37
C TRP A 57 -3.97 -17.76 11.94
N THR A 58 -4.94 -16.90 11.65
CA THR A 58 -6.34 -17.12 11.97
C THR A 58 -7.23 -16.85 10.76
N SER A 59 -8.32 -17.61 10.60
CA SER A 59 -9.34 -17.33 9.61
C SER A 59 -10.29 -16.28 10.17
N PHE A 60 -10.39 -15.13 9.50
CA PHE A 60 -11.32 -14.07 9.86
C PHE A 60 -11.69 -13.24 8.63
N ASN A 61 -12.99 -13.15 8.34
CA ASN A 61 -13.52 -12.33 7.26
C ASN A 61 -14.18 -11.06 7.81
N LEU A 62 -13.43 -9.95 7.83
CA LEU A 62 -13.92 -8.67 8.34
C LEU A 62 -15.20 -8.17 7.64
N VAL A 63 -15.43 -8.59 6.39
CA VAL A 63 -16.62 -8.21 5.61
C VAL A 63 -17.86 -8.90 6.14
N GLU A 64 -17.80 -10.22 6.34
CA GLU A 64 -18.94 -11.07 6.70
C GLU A 64 -19.18 -11.14 8.20
N GLU A 65 -18.09 -11.16 8.98
CA GLU A 65 -18.18 -11.31 10.42
C GLU A 65 -18.86 -10.08 11.08
N PRO A 66 -19.74 -10.31 12.04
CA PRO A 66 -20.34 -9.23 12.82
C PRO A 66 -19.32 -8.58 13.76
N VAL A 67 -19.59 -7.34 14.19
CA VAL A 67 -18.69 -6.56 15.10
C VAL A 67 -18.36 -7.36 16.37
N ARG A 68 -19.33 -8.10 16.96
CA ARG A 68 -19.10 -8.95 18.15
C ARG A 68 -18.03 -10.02 17.95
N SER A 69 -17.88 -10.56 16.71
CA SER A 69 -16.84 -11.56 16.41
C SER A 69 -15.45 -10.89 16.36
N LEU A 70 -15.38 -9.65 15.85
CA LEU A 70 -14.17 -8.85 15.88
C LEU A 70 -13.80 -8.49 17.33
N GLY A 71 -14.76 -8.08 18.17
CA GLY A 71 -14.53 -7.87 19.61
C GLY A 71 -13.92 -9.10 20.27
N ARG A 72 -14.50 -10.29 20.06
CA ARG A 72 -13.92 -11.56 20.57
C ARG A 72 -12.51 -11.82 20.08
N LEU A 73 -12.20 -11.51 18.80
CA LEU A 73 -10.84 -11.64 18.27
C LEU A 73 -9.88 -10.69 19.00
N LEU A 74 -10.28 -9.45 19.25
CA LEU A 74 -9.48 -8.47 20.02
C LEU A 74 -9.26 -8.93 21.46
N ASP A 75 -10.30 -9.40 22.15
CA ASP A 75 -10.23 -9.91 23.53
C ASP A 75 -9.29 -11.12 23.67
N GLN A 76 -9.35 -12.05 22.72
CA GLN A 76 -8.52 -13.25 22.70
C GLN A 76 -7.06 -12.97 22.33
N SER A 77 -6.85 -12.03 21.40
CA SER A 77 -5.51 -11.72 20.90
C SER A 77 -4.82 -10.62 21.74
N ARG A 78 -5.58 -9.75 22.40
CA ARG A 78 -5.11 -8.61 23.17
C ARG A 78 -3.98 -7.86 22.46
N PRO A 79 -4.21 -7.37 21.23
CA PRO A 79 -3.17 -6.71 20.47
C PRO A 79 -2.90 -5.32 21.07
N ASP A 80 -1.64 -4.90 21.06
CA ASP A 80 -1.24 -3.51 21.32
C ASP A 80 -1.45 -2.65 20.08
N VAL A 81 -1.39 -3.30 18.89
CA VAL A 81 -1.56 -2.65 17.59
C VAL A 81 -2.43 -3.51 16.67
N VAL A 82 -3.37 -2.85 16.01
CA VAL A 82 -4.17 -3.44 14.92
C VAL A 82 -3.78 -2.77 13.61
N VAL A 83 -3.31 -3.56 12.65
CA VAL A 83 -3.00 -3.09 11.29
C VAL A 83 -4.13 -3.48 10.36
N ASN A 84 -4.80 -2.49 9.77
CA ASN A 84 -5.86 -2.73 8.79
C ASN A 84 -5.32 -2.65 7.35
N CYS A 85 -5.05 -3.81 6.76
CA CYS A 85 -4.72 -3.98 5.35
C CYS A 85 -5.91 -4.47 4.51
N VAL A 86 -7.13 -4.51 5.07
CA VAL A 86 -8.34 -4.88 4.32
C VAL A 86 -8.78 -3.71 3.45
N GLY A 87 -9.11 -3.99 2.21
CA GLY A 87 -9.62 -3.02 1.25
C GLY A 87 -9.58 -3.56 -0.17
N ALA A 88 -10.28 -2.87 -1.07
CA ALA A 88 -10.28 -3.15 -2.49
C ALA A 88 -9.87 -1.90 -3.29
N THR A 89 -9.17 -2.13 -4.40
CA THR A 89 -8.74 -1.08 -5.34
C THR A 89 -9.60 -1.05 -6.61
N ALA A 90 -10.43 -2.06 -6.82
CA ALA A 90 -11.34 -2.20 -7.96
C ALA A 90 -12.57 -3.01 -7.54
N GLY A 91 -13.68 -2.80 -8.24
CA GLY A 91 -14.96 -3.42 -7.99
C GLY A 91 -16.11 -2.47 -8.31
N SER A 92 -17.36 -2.90 -8.11
CA SER A 92 -18.51 -2.00 -8.18
C SER A 92 -18.47 -0.97 -7.04
N PRO A 93 -19.16 0.19 -7.15
CA PRO A 93 -19.25 1.17 -6.08
C PRO A 93 -19.67 0.56 -4.74
N ALA A 94 -20.66 -0.32 -4.76
CA ALA A 94 -21.13 -1.02 -3.55
C ALA A 94 -20.04 -1.93 -2.93
N GLN A 95 -19.27 -2.65 -3.75
CA GLN A 95 -18.16 -3.47 -3.28
C GLN A 95 -17.02 -2.62 -2.69
N LEU A 96 -16.68 -1.50 -3.35
CA LEU A 96 -15.68 -0.57 -2.84
C LEU A 96 -16.10 0.04 -1.51
N HIS A 97 -17.36 0.48 -1.40
CA HIS A 97 -17.91 1.02 -0.14
C HIS A 97 -17.90 -0.05 0.97
N GLN A 98 -18.36 -1.26 0.68
CA GLN A 98 -18.38 -2.35 1.66
C GLN A 98 -16.98 -2.68 2.18
N LEU A 99 -15.99 -2.78 1.27
CA LEU A 99 -14.62 -3.20 1.61
C LEU A 99 -13.77 -2.07 2.20
N ASN A 100 -13.99 -0.83 1.80
CA ASN A 100 -13.15 0.28 2.23
C ASN A 100 -13.78 1.11 3.36
N VAL A 101 -15.12 1.22 3.43
CA VAL A 101 -15.82 2.07 4.41
C VAL A 101 -16.47 1.22 5.50
N THR A 102 -17.41 0.32 5.13
CA THR A 102 -18.17 -0.46 6.13
C THR A 102 -17.27 -1.32 7.02
N THR A 103 -16.17 -1.89 6.48
CA THR A 103 -15.21 -2.65 7.29
C THR A 103 -14.49 -1.76 8.30
N VAL A 104 -14.21 -0.49 7.96
CA VAL A 104 -13.57 0.48 8.86
C VAL A 104 -14.53 0.88 9.97
N THR A 105 -15.81 1.17 9.64
CA THR A 105 -16.83 1.44 10.66
C THR A 105 -16.95 0.30 11.67
N LYS A 106 -17.00 -0.97 11.20
CA LYS A 106 -17.00 -2.15 12.09
C LYS A 106 -15.76 -2.21 12.98
N LEU A 107 -14.58 -1.89 12.39
CA LEU A 107 -13.32 -1.94 13.11
C LEU A 107 -13.26 -0.88 14.21
N LEU A 108 -13.64 0.36 13.91
CA LEU A 108 -13.70 1.45 14.87
C LEU A 108 -14.68 1.15 16.00
N SER A 109 -15.88 0.62 15.70
CA SER A 109 -16.86 0.21 16.71
C SER A 109 -16.30 -0.87 17.67
N ALA A 110 -15.47 -1.78 17.18
CA ALA A 110 -14.83 -2.79 18.05
C ALA A 110 -13.66 -2.23 18.84
N LEU A 111 -12.90 -1.28 18.25
CA LEU A 111 -11.74 -0.66 18.89
C LEU A 111 -12.10 0.39 19.94
N ALA A 112 -13.32 0.94 19.93
CA ALA A 112 -13.77 1.92 20.94
C ALA A 112 -13.68 1.39 22.39
N TYR A 113 -13.61 0.08 22.57
CA TYR A 113 -13.43 -0.58 23.87
C TYR A 113 -12.04 -1.22 24.03
N SER A 114 -11.07 -0.80 23.21
CA SER A 114 -9.71 -1.36 23.20
C SER A 114 -8.68 -0.25 23.32
N THR A 115 -7.56 -0.56 23.97
CA THR A 115 -6.39 0.35 24.03
C THR A 115 -5.45 0.18 22.86
N ALA A 116 -5.76 -0.71 21.91
CA ALA A 116 -4.93 -0.99 20.75
C ALA A 116 -4.81 0.22 19.82
N HIS A 117 -3.60 0.52 19.37
CA HIS A 117 -3.36 1.54 18.35
C HIS A 117 -3.72 1.01 16.95
N LEU A 118 -4.53 1.74 16.20
CA LEU A 118 -4.88 1.40 14.82
C LEU A 118 -3.86 1.99 13.83
N VAL A 119 -3.27 1.15 12.98
CA VAL A 119 -2.57 1.58 11.75
C VAL A 119 -3.46 1.27 10.55
N HIS A 120 -4.05 2.31 9.95
CA HIS A 120 -4.93 2.18 8.79
C HIS A 120 -4.21 2.56 7.50
N LEU A 121 -4.41 1.77 6.43
CA LEU A 121 -3.86 2.10 5.12
C LEU A 121 -4.83 2.99 4.34
N GLY A 122 -4.52 4.27 4.24
CA GLY A 122 -5.11 5.24 3.31
C GLY A 122 -4.49 5.11 1.90
N SER A 123 -4.75 6.07 1.05
CA SER A 123 -4.28 6.08 -0.35
C SER A 123 -3.99 7.47 -0.88
N ALA A 124 -2.97 7.62 -1.73
CA ALA A 124 -2.73 8.83 -2.51
C ALA A 124 -3.92 9.22 -3.41
N ALA A 125 -4.80 8.27 -3.75
CA ALA A 125 -6.01 8.53 -4.53
C ALA A 125 -7.01 9.46 -3.82
N GLU A 126 -6.89 9.66 -2.50
CA GLU A 126 -7.68 10.59 -1.70
C GLU A 126 -7.43 12.05 -2.11
N TYR A 127 -6.21 12.37 -2.54
CA TYR A 127 -5.87 13.73 -2.96
C TYR A 127 -6.50 14.13 -4.30
N GLY A 128 -6.61 13.18 -5.25
CA GLY A 128 -6.98 13.51 -6.63
C GLY A 128 -5.89 14.32 -7.36
N PRO A 129 -6.24 15.14 -8.38
CA PRO A 129 -5.28 15.99 -9.09
C PRO A 129 -4.71 17.08 -8.19
N SER A 130 -3.39 17.24 -8.20
CA SER A 130 -2.76 18.40 -7.57
C SER A 130 -3.02 19.67 -8.42
N LEU A 131 -3.40 20.75 -7.77
CA LEU A 131 -3.58 22.06 -8.41
C LEU A 131 -2.25 22.75 -8.69
N GLU A 132 -1.21 22.38 -7.93
CA GLU A 132 0.12 22.95 -8.03
C GLU A 132 1.14 21.87 -8.42
N TRP A 133 2.18 22.31 -9.13
CA TRP A 133 3.32 21.46 -9.42
C TRP A 133 4.21 21.36 -8.20
N GLY A 134 4.16 20.23 -7.51
CA GLY A 134 4.94 20.01 -6.31
C GLY A 134 4.58 18.67 -5.63
N PRO A 135 5.32 18.28 -4.60
CA PRO A 135 4.96 17.14 -3.78
C PRO A 135 3.64 17.41 -3.04
N VAL A 136 2.86 16.38 -2.84
CA VAL A 136 1.59 16.45 -2.10
C VAL A 136 1.89 16.27 -0.61
N HIS A 137 1.46 17.26 0.20
CA HIS A 137 1.57 17.25 1.66
C HIS A 137 0.32 16.62 2.30
N GLU A 138 0.41 16.20 3.55
CA GLU A 138 -0.72 15.64 4.29
C GLU A 138 -1.86 16.65 4.47
N THR A 139 -1.53 17.95 4.47
CA THR A 139 -2.49 19.08 4.54
C THR A 139 -3.00 19.53 3.18
N SER A 140 -2.54 18.97 2.08
CA SER A 140 -3.04 19.28 0.75
C SER A 140 -4.52 18.93 0.62
N ALA A 141 -5.24 19.70 -0.19
CA ALA A 141 -6.67 19.48 -0.44
C ALA A 141 -6.93 18.06 -0.98
N VAL A 142 -7.96 17.42 -0.46
CA VAL A 142 -8.42 16.09 -0.87
C VAL A 142 -9.61 16.24 -1.81
N ARG A 143 -9.47 15.79 -3.07
CA ARG A 143 -10.48 15.90 -4.14
C ARG A 143 -10.45 14.64 -5.00
N PRO A 144 -10.88 13.49 -4.44
CA PRO A 144 -10.82 12.22 -5.17
C PRO A 144 -11.64 12.27 -6.46
N VAL A 145 -11.10 11.74 -7.54
CA VAL A 145 -11.74 11.71 -8.86
C VAL A 145 -12.23 10.30 -9.26
N SER A 146 -12.20 9.36 -8.33
CA SER A 146 -12.65 8.00 -8.55
C SER A 146 -13.40 7.46 -7.33
N GLU A 147 -14.31 6.51 -7.55
CA GLU A 147 -15.02 5.80 -6.47
C GLU A 147 -14.04 5.20 -5.45
N TYR A 148 -12.94 4.62 -5.94
CA TYR A 148 -11.89 4.11 -5.07
C TYR A 148 -11.32 5.21 -4.16
N GLY A 149 -10.94 6.34 -4.74
CA GLY A 149 -10.40 7.47 -3.99
C GLY A 149 -11.41 8.02 -2.99
N ALA A 150 -12.69 8.16 -3.38
CA ALA A 150 -13.76 8.62 -2.52
C ALA A 150 -14.00 7.68 -1.32
N THR A 151 -14.04 6.37 -1.55
CA THR A 151 -14.20 5.40 -0.45
C THR A 151 -12.97 5.33 0.47
N LYS A 152 -11.76 5.58 -0.05
CA LYS A 152 -10.56 5.68 0.79
C LYS A 152 -10.55 6.93 1.65
N LEU A 153 -10.98 8.07 1.07
CA LEU A 153 -11.13 9.32 1.82
C LEU A 153 -12.17 9.18 2.93
N ALA A 154 -13.37 8.68 2.62
CA ALA A 154 -14.41 8.46 3.62
C ALA A 154 -13.93 7.57 4.78
N ALA A 155 -13.15 6.52 4.50
CA ALA A 155 -12.55 5.69 5.54
C ALA A 155 -11.51 6.44 6.39
N THR A 156 -10.70 7.29 5.76
CA THR A 156 -9.72 8.14 6.45
C THR A 156 -10.43 9.15 7.37
N GLU A 157 -11.50 9.79 6.90
CA GLU A 157 -12.30 10.73 7.67
C GLU A 157 -12.93 10.07 8.90
N LEU A 158 -13.53 8.88 8.75
CA LEU A 158 -14.06 8.11 9.89
C LEU A 158 -12.98 7.81 10.95
N VAL A 159 -11.77 7.47 10.52
CA VAL A 159 -10.66 7.25 11.47
C VAL A 159 -10.24 8.54 12.15
N CYS A 160 -10.18 9.67 11.43
CA CYS A 160 -9.85 10.97 12.00
C CYS A 160 -10.88 11.41 13.04
N GLU A 161 -12.17 11.34 12.71
CA GLU A 161 -13.28 11.64 13.62
C GLU A 161 -13.20 10.80 14.92
N ALA A 162 -12.98 9.49 14.79
CA ALA A 162 -12.85 8.62 15.95
C ALA A 162 -11.63 8.94 16.83
N VAL A 163 -10.55 9.48 16.25
CA VAL A 163 -9.37 9.96 17.01
C VAL A 163 -9.66 11.30 17.69
N GLU A 164 -10.30 12.24 17.00
CA GLU A 164 -10.68 13.55 17.52
C GLU A 164 -11.66 13.43 18.70
N ASP A 165 -12.59 12.47 18.60
CA ASP A 165 -13.53 12.13 19.68
C ASP A 165 -12.88 11.36 20.86
N GLY A 166 -11.59 11.04 20.75
CA GLY A 166 -10.85 10.26 21.77
C GLY A 166 -11.29 8.79 21.89
N GLN A 167 -12.03 8.27 20.90
CA GLN A 167 -12.55 6.89 20.93
C GLN A 167 -11.46 5.87 20.61
N VAL A 168 -10.51 6.21 19.72
CA VAL A 168 -9.41 5.35 19.31
C VAL A 168 -8.10 6.11 19.17
N SER A 169 -6.98 5.39 19.32
CA SER A 169 -5.67 5.89 18.90
C SER A 169 -5.35 5.34 17.51
N ALA A 170 -5.07 6.20 16.52
CA ALA A 170 -4.81 5.73 15.18
C ALA A 170 -3.75 6.53 14.42
N THR A 171 -3.14 5.89 13.42
CA THR A 171 -2.34 6.50 12.36
C THR A 171 -2.82 6.01 11.01
N VAL A 172 -3.13 6.93 10.10
CA VAL A 172 -3.47 6.64 8.71
C VAL A 172 -2.21 6.82 7.86
N LEU A 173 -1.83 5.78 7.12
CA LEU A 173 -0.74 5.84 6.16
C LEU A 173 -1.32 6.01 4.75
N ARG A 174 -1.27 7.22 4.19
CA ARG A 174 -1.64 7.46 2.77
C ARG A 174 -0.55 6.90 1.87
N VAL A 175 -0.78 5.66 1.42
CA VAL A 175 0.18 4.92 0.60
C VAL A 175 0.07 5.38 -0.84
N PHE A 176 1.22 5.75 -1.43
CA PHE A 176 1.35 6.01 -2.85
C PHE A 176 1.42 4.68 -3.63
N ASN A 177 1.82 4.65 -4.88
CA ASN A 177 1.66 3.48 -5.73
C ASN A 177 2.60 2.33 -5.32
N ALA A 178 2.16 1.47 -4.41
CA ALA A 178 2.94 0.32 -3.95
C ALA A 178 3.13 -0.70 -5.09
N ILE A 179 4.37 -1.15 -5.29
CA ILE A 179 4.75 -2.15 -6.29
C ILE A 179 5.70 -3.19 -5.69
N GLY A 180 5.76 -4.37 -6.28
CA GLY A 180 6.65 -5.45 -5.85
C GLY A 180 6.04 -6.84 -6.02
N ALA A 181 6.61 -7.80 -5.31
CA ALA A 181 6.19 -9.19 -5.35
C ALA A 181 4.70 -9.37 -4.99
N GLY A 182 3.94 -10.01 -5.86
CA GLY A 182 2.50 -10.23 -5.68
C GLY A 182 1.62 -9.03 -6.05
N ASN A 183 2.14 -8.13 -6.88
CA ASN A 183 1.45 -6.93 -7.35
C ASN A 183 0.07 -7.26 -7.96
N PRO A 184 -1.02 -6.61 -7.52
CA PRO A 184 -2.35 -6.88 -8.05
C PRO A 184 -2.48 -6.53 -9.54
N THR A 185 -3.16 -7.37 -10.31
CA THR A 185 -3.41 -7.15 -11.75
C THR A 185 -4.29 -5.94 -12.03
N SER A 186 -4.95 -5.37 -11.04
CA SER A 186 -5.72 -4.12 -11.15
C SER A 186 -4.85 -2.85 -11.18
N THR A 187 -3.54 -2.95 -10.94
CA THR A 187 -2.59 -1.82 -10.98
C THR A 187 -1.90 -1.74 -12.34
N LEU A 188 -1.32 -0.56 -12.67
CA LEU A 188 -0.53 -0.39 -13.90
C LEU A 188 0.57 -1.46 -14.03
N VAL A 189 1.36 -1.65 -12.97
CA VAL A 189 2.46 -2.63 -12.98
C VAL A 189 1.93 -4.05 -13.14
N GLY A 190 0.85 -4.42 -12.44
CA GLY A 190 0.25 -5.75 -12.58
C GLY A 190 -0.34 -6.01 -13.97
N GLN A 191 -0.98 -5.00 -14.58
CA GLN A 191 -1.46 -5.06 -15.96
C GLN A 191 -0.31 -5.20 -16.95
N ALA A 192 0.76 -4.41 -16.78
CA ALA A 192 1.93 -4.45 -17.65
C ALA A 192 2.65 -5.81 -17.56
N VAL A 193 2.84 -6.33 -16.36
CA VAL A 193 3.44 -7.67 -16.16
C VAL A 193 2.61 -8.75 -16.86
N ARG A 194 1.29 -8.71 -16.74
CA ARG A 194 0.40 -9.66 -17.39
C ARG A 194 0.47 -9.54 -18.92
N ALA A 195 0.26 -8.33 -19.46
CA ALA A 195 0.23 -8.08 -20.90
C ALA A 195 1.57 -8.44 -21.58
N LEU A 196 2.70 -8.06 -20.96
CA LEU A 196 4.03 -8.39 -21.47
C LEU A 196 4.29 -9.90 -21.47
N ARG A 197 3.82 -10.64 -20.45
CA ARG A 197 3.94 -12.10 -20.43
C ARG A 197 3.14 -12.77 -21.53
N GLU A 198 1.88 -12.34 -21.70
CA GLU A 198 1.02 -12.83 -22.76
C GLU A 198 1.67 -12.55 -24.13
N ALA A 199 2.22 -11.35 -24.35
CA ALA A 199 2.90 -10.98 -25.59
C ALA A 199 4.17 -11.81 -25.85
N VAL A 200 5.03 -12.00 -24.84
CA VAL A 200 6.26 -12.81 -24.95
C VAL A 200 5.91 -14.28 -25.25
N GLN A 201 4.91 -14.84 -24.55
CA GLN A 201 4.48 -16.23 -24.76
C GLN A 201 3.88 -16.46 -26.16
N ALA A 202 3.18 -15.46 -26.68
CA ALA A 202 2.56 -15.52 -28.02
C ALA A 202 3.52 -15.14 -29.16
N GLY A 203 4.74 -14.66 -28.86
CA GLY A 203 5.64 -14.09 -29.87
C GLY A 203 5.04 -12.85 -30.54
N SER A 204 4.20 -12.08 -29.82
CA SER A 204 3.51 -10.93 -30.35
C SER A 204 4.48 -9.80 -30.73
N PRO A 205 4.33 -9.16 -31.91
CA PRO A 205 5.19 -8.05 -32.31
C PRO A 205 4.88 -6.74 -31.55
N SER A 206 3.76 -6.68 -30.83
CA SER A 206 3.36 -5.47 -30.12
C SER A 206 2.53 -5.77 -28.87
N VAL A 207 2.46 -4.80 -27.97
CA VAL A 207 1.59 -4.80 -26.78
C VAL A 207 0.96 -3.43 -26.58
N ALA A 208 -0.36 -3.39 -26.33
CA ALA A 208 -1.11 -2.14 -26.19
C ALA A 208 -1.35 -1.77 -24.72
N PHE A 209 -1.20 -0.49 -24.42
CA PHE A 209 -1.55 0.12 -23.13
C PHE A 209 -2.40 1.36 -23.35
N GLY A 210 -3.15 1.77 -22.33
CA GLY A 210 -3.74 3.12 -22.29
C GLY A 210 -2.65 4.19 -22.21
N PRO A 211 -3.03 5.49 -22.25
CA PRO A 211 -2.08 6.60 -22.18
C PRO A 211 -1.14 6.49 -20.98
N LEU A 212 0.15 6.67 -21.19
CA LEU A 212 1.22 6.54 -20.17
C LEU A 212 1.87 7.90 -19.84
N ASP A 213 1.22 9.02 -20.16
CA ASP A 213 1.77 10.37 -20.02
C ASP A 213 1.91 10.82 -18.55
N GLY A 214 1.17 10.20 -17.66
CA GLY A 214 1.19 10.57 -16.24
C GLY A 214 2.45 10.08 -15.52
N GLY A 215 2.78 10.77 -14.43
CA GLY A 215 3.82 10.38 -13.49
C GLY A 215 3.27 10.09 -12.11
N ARG A 216 3.83 9.08 -11.46
CA ARG A 216 3.41 8.64 -10.12
C ARG A 216 4.63 8.42 -9.21
N ASP A 217 4.40 8.55 -7.95
CA ASP A 217 5.32 8.06 -6.93
C ASP A 217 5.08 6.55 -6.75
N PHE A 218 6.01 5.75 -7.26
CA PHE A 218 5.99 4.30 -7.09
C PHE A 218 6.92 3.92 -5.94
N ILE A 219 6.41 3.17 -4.98
CA ILE A 219 7.14 2.74 -3.79
C ILE A 219 7.19 1.22 -3.69
N ASP A 220 8.32 0.67 -3.26
CA ASP A 220 8.43 -0.76 -2.98
C ASP A 220 7.52 -1.16 -1.81
N VAL A 221 6.75 -2.23 -2.00
CA VAL A 221 5.81 -2.73 -0.97
C VAL A 221 6.51 -3.14 0.33
N ARG A 222 7.81 -3.48 0.27
CA ARG A 222 8.62 -3.75 1.47
C ARG A 222 8.86 -2.48 2.28
N ASP A 223 9.01 -1.33 1.62
CA ASP A 223 9.09 -0.03 2.29
C ASP A 223 7.75 0.38 2.90
N VAL A 224 6.63 0.08 2.23
CA VAL A 224 5.30 0.25 2.84
C VAL A 224 5.16 -0.61 4.10
N ALA A 225 5.58 -1.88 4.06
CA ALA A 225 5.56 -2.75 5.25
C ALA A 225 6.43 -2.19 6.38
N ARG A 226 7.58 -1.59 6.05
CA ARG A 226 8.46 -0.92 7.04
C ARG A 226 7.81 0.33 7.63
N ALA A 227 7.05 1.11 6.84
CA ALA A 227 6.29 2.25 7.35
C ALA A 227 5.19 1.80 8.31
N VAL A 228 4.47 0.71 7.99
CA VAL A 228 3.49 0.09 8.89
C VAL A 228 4.13 -0.35 10.19
N LEU A 229 5.28 -1.04 10.14
CA LEU A 229 6.00 -1.45 11.35
C LEU A 229 6.49 -0.24 12.17
N ALA A 230 6.96 0.81 11.52
CA ALA A 230 7.36 2.05 12.21
C ALA A 230 6.16 2.72 12.89
N ALA A 231 4.99 2.75 12.22
CA ALA A 231 3.75 3.25 12.79
C ALA A 231 3.19 2.36 13.92
N SER A 232 3.57 1.08 13.96
CA SER A 232 3.15 0.11 14.99
C SER A 232 3.96 0.21 16.28
N ARG A 233 5.06 0.92 16.30
CA ARG A 233 5.87 1.08 17.51
C ARG A 233 5.28 2.20 18.37
N PRO A 234 5.15 2.00 19.70
CA PRO A 234 4.76 3.07 20.57
C PRO A 234 5.83 4.15 20.49
N SER A 235 5.56 5.22 19.77
CA SER A 235 6.39 6.41 19.77
C SER A 235 5.80 7.35 20.79
N SER A 236 6.52 7.66 21.86
CA SER A 236 6.27 8.82 22.67
C SER A 236 6.47 10.04 21.76
N PRO A 237 5.73 11.05 21.77
CA PRO A 237 4.98 11.74 22.77
C PRO A 237 3.50 11.95 22.38
N PRO A 238 2.65 12.57 23.23
CA PRO A 238 1.31 13.01 22.86
C PRO A 238 1.39 13.95 21.65
N GLY A 239 0.51 13.78 20.64
CA GLY A 239 0.52 14.57 19.41
C GLY A 239 0.97 13.78 18.18
N ARG A 240 0.91 12.46 18.20
CA ARG A 240 1.19 11.63 17.02
C ARG A 240 0.30 12.07 15.85
N PRO A 241 0.88 12.36 14.67
CA PRO A 241 0.07 12.75 13.51
C PRO A 241 -0.88 11.62 13.11
N THR A 242 -2.14 11.98 12.85
CA THR A 242 -3.17 11.02 12.42
C THR A 242 -2.92 10.55 10.99
N ILE A 243 -2.43 11.42 10.11
CA ILE A 243 -2.19 11.11 8.70
C ILE A 243 -0.71 11.26 8.37
N VAL A 244 -0.14 10.31 7.62
CA VAL A 244 1.26 10.33 7.16
C VAL A 244 1.35 9.81 5.73
N ASN A 245 2.01 10.53 4.85
CA ASN A 245 2.29 10.10 3.49
C ASN A 245 3.38 9.02 3.45
N VAL A 246 3.15 7.95 2.67
CA VAL A 246 4.10 6.87 2.45
C VAL A 246 4.36 6.70 0.96
N GLY A 247 5.44 7.30 0.50
CA GLY A 247 5.91 7.32 -0.89
C GLY A 247 7.43 7.33 -0.96
N ARG A 248 7.98 7.41 -2.16
CA ARG A 248 9.42 7.64 -2.37
C ARG A 248 9.80 9.12 -2.29
N GLY A 249 8.83 10.00 -2.52
CA GLY A 249 9.07 11.43 -2.69
C GLY A 249 9.62 11.80 -4.06
N ILE A 250 9.62 10.88 -5.03
CA ILE A 250 10.18 11.08 -6.36
C ILE A 250 9.18 10.52 -7.39
N PRO A 251 8.65 11.38 -8.28
CA PRO A 251 7.74 10.94 -9.34
C PRO A 251 8.52 10.22 -10.46
N VAL A 252 7.89 9.23 -11.05
CA VAL A 252 8.40 8.51 -12.23
C VAL A 252 7.32 8.40 -13.28
N SER A 253 7.67 8.61 -14.55
CA SER A 253 6.75 8.44 -15.68
C SER A 253 6.20 7.02 -15.75
N SER A 254 4.90 6.90 -15.96
CA SER A 254 4.24 5.61 -16.20
C SER A 254 4.83 4.91 -17.42
N ARG A 255 5.18 5.67 -18.47
CA ARG A 255 5.85 5.16 -19.68
C ARG A 255 7.19 4.53 -19.35
N TRP A 256 8.02 5.22 -18.53
CA TRP A 256 9.29 4.66 -18.09
C TRP A 256 9.13 3.32 -17.36
N VAL A 257 8.13 3.21 -16.49
CA VAL A 257 7.83 1.98 -15.74
C VAL A 257 7.48 0.83 -16.68
N VAL A 258 6.61 1.06 -17.66
CA VAL A 258 6.20 0.04 -18.65
C VAL A 258 7.39 -0.38 -19.52
N HIS A 259 8.19 0.57 -20.03
CA HIS A 259 9.39 0.27 -20.82
C HIS A 259 10.46 -0.46 -19.99
N ARG A 260 10.59 -0.14 -18.70
CA ARG A 260 11.52 -0.88 -17.83
C ARG A 260 11.06 -2.33 -17.63
N LEU A 261 9.76 -2.57 -17.46
CA LEU A 261 9.21 -3.93 -17.40
C LEU A 261 9.38 -4.69 -18.71
N ALA A 262 9.21 -4.02 -19.86
CA ALA A 262 9.47 -4.63 -21.18
C ALA A 262 10.92 -5.10 -21.32
N LYS A 263 11.88 -4.29 -20.84
CA LYS A 263 13.30 -4.69 -20.78
C LYS A 263 13.55 -5.89 -19.86
N ILE A 264 12.91 -5.94 -18.69
CA ILE A 264 13.00 -7.07 -17.76
C ILE A 264 12.38 -8.33 -18.39
N ALA A 265 11.31 -8.16 -19.18
CA ALA A 265 10.62 -9.22 -19.89
C ALA A 265 11.38 -9.72 -21.12
N HIS A 266 12.46 -9.06 -21.54
CA HIS A 266 13.12 -9.24 -22.84
C HIS A 266 12.14 -9.15 -24.03
N PHE A 267 11.15 -8.24 -23.91
CA PHE A 267 10.19 -7.97 -24.96
C PHE A 267 10.77 -6.96 -25.96
N GLU A 268 10.95 -7.39 -27.19
CA GLU A 268 11.55 -6.59 -28.28
C GLU A 268 10.49 -5.96 -29.21
N GLY A 269 9.20 -6.28 -28.98
CA GLY A 269 8.10 -5.74 -29.77
C GLY A 269 7.79 -4.28 -29.43
N GLU A 270 6.84 -3.72 -30.18
CA GLU A 270 6.41 -2.33 -30.01
C GLU A 270 5.45 -2.16 -28.82
N ILE A 271 5.61 -1.09 -28.06
CA ILE A 271 4.65 -0.64 -27.03
C ILE A 271 3.75 0.42 -27.64
N ILE A 272 2.48 0.08 -27.86
CA ILE A 272 1.47 0.94 -28.48
C ILE A 272 0.62 1.59 -27.39
N GLU A 273 0.57 2.93 -27.37
CA GLU A 273 -0.31 3.68 -26.49
C GLU A 273 -1.61 4.01 -27.20
N GLN A 274 -2.72 3.40 -26.78
CA GLN A 274 -4.03 3.59 -27.40
C GLN A 274 -5.17 3.41 -26.38
N GLY A 275 -6.34 3.98 -26.71
CA GLY A 275 -7.55 3.84 -25.88
C GLY A 275 -7.66 4.90 -24.79
N GLN A 276 -8.48 4.64 -23.78
CA GLN A 276 -8.75 5.55 -22.69
C GLN A 276 -7.82 5.30 -21.50
N GLY A 277 -7.53 6.38 -20.73
CA GLY A 277 -6.78 6.30 -19.49
C GLY A 277 -7.48 5.48 -18.40
N SER A 278 -6.75 5.18 -17.34
CA SER A 278 -7.29 4.44 -16.20
C SER A 278 -8.45 5.21 -15.53
N PRO A 279 -9.63 4.58 -15.31
CA PRO A 279 -10.75 5.21 -14.59
C PRO A 279 -10.37 5.67 -13.17
N ARG A 280 -9.31 5.10 -12.59
CA ARG A 280 -8.86 5.42 -11.23
C ARG A 280 -8.04 6.71 -11.13
N SER A 281 -7.39 7.13 -12.19
CA SER A 281 -6.42 8.23 -12.15
C SER A 281 -6.20 8.92 -13.49
N GLY A 282 -7.13 8.77 -14.46
CA GLY A 282 -6.95 9.31 -15.82
C GLY A 282 -6.80 10.83 -15.89
N THR A 283 -7.36 11.57 -14.92
CA THR A 283 -7.26 13.03 -14.84
C THR A 283 -6.07 13.50 -13.98
N VAL A 284 -5.39 12.61 -13.28
CA VAL A 284 -4.20 12.95 -12.47
C VAL A 284 -2.97 12.87 -13.36
N SER A 285 -2.35 14.00 -13.71
CA SER A 285 -1.18 14.05 -14.59
C SER A 285 0.09 13.57 -13.86
N TRP A 286 0.48 14.28 -12.80
CA TRP A 286 1.64 13.97 -11.96
C TRP A 286 1.28 14.04 -10.49
N GLN A 287 1.76 13.08 -9.69
CA GLN A 287 1.50 13.07 -8.25
C GLN A 287 2.62 12.31 -7.52
N TRP A 288 3.20 12.95 -6.50
CA TRP A 288 4.21 12.34 -5.62
C TRP A 288 4.12 12.91 -4.20
N ALA A 289 4.62 12.15 -3.23
CA ALA A 289 4.53 12.46 -1.81
C ALA A 289 5.56 13.52 -1.37
N ASP A 290 5.17 14.45 -0.49
CA ASP A 290 6.09 14.91 0.53
C ASP A 290 6.19 13.85 1.62
N ILE A 291 7.40 13.48 2.01
CA ILE A 291 7.68 12.45 3.03
C ILE A 291 8.41 13.01 4.25
N ALA A 292 8.44 14.33 4.42
CA ALA A 292 9.13 14.97 5.55
C ALA A 292 8.51 14.55 6.88
N LEU A 293 7.17 14.47 6.96
CA LEU A 293 6.47 14.02 8.15
C LEU A 293 6.75 12.54 8.47
N ALA A 294 6.82 11.66 7.47
CA ALA A 294 7.20 10.27 7.69
C ALA A 294 8.62 10.13 8.25
N ARG A 295 9.56 10.95 7.77
CA ARG A 295 10.94 10.98 8.28
C ARG A 295 11.02 11.43 9.73
N THR A 296 10.29 12.46 10.10
CA THR A 296 10.33 13.04 11.46
C THR A 296 9.49 12.25 12.45
N ALA A 297 8.21 11.98 12.12
CA ALA A 297 7.26 11.35 13.05
C ALA A 297 7.45 9.84 13.18
N LEU A 298 7.75 9.14 12.08
CA LEU A 298 7.93 7.70 12.08
C LEU A 298 9.40 7.27 12.06
N ARG A 299 10.35 8.19 11.91
CA ARG A 299 11.78 7.90 11.66
C ARG A 299 11.94 6.92 10.50
N TRP A 300 11.10 7.09 9.47
CA TRP A 300 11.05 6.23 8.32
C TRP A 300 11.44 6.96 7.03
N ALA A 301 12.14 6.25 6.17
CA ALA A 301 12.41 6.65 4.78
C ALA A 301 12.45 5.39 3.89
N PRO A 302 12.14 5.52 2.59
CA PRO A 302 12.27 4.42 1.64
C PRO A 302 13.73 3.97 1.53
N ARG A 303 13.95 2.66 1.36
CA ARG A 303 15.29 2.05 1.27
C ARG A 303 15.51 1.26 -0.02
N TYR A 304 14.43 0.73 -0.60
CA TYR A 304 14.54 -0.15 -1.77
C TYR A 304 14.50 0.66 -3.06
N LEU A 305 15.28 0.22 -4.05
CA LEU A 305 15.29 0.85 -5.37
C LEU A 305 14.02 0.47 -6.14
N LEU A 306 13.57 1.39 -7.01
CA LEU A 306 12.41 1.14 -7.87
C LEU A 306 12.67 0.00 -8.85
N SER A 307 13.91 -0.14 -9.35
CA SER A 307 14.34 -1.26 -10.19
C SER A 307 14.09 -2.60 -9.52
N ASP A 308 14.49 -2.74 -8.24
CA ASP A 308 14.33 -3.97 -7.48
C ASP A 308 12.84 -4.31 -7.29
N ALA A 309 12.01 -3.30 -7.05
CA ALA A 309 10.58 -3.47 -6.92
C ALA A 309 9.93 -3.97 -8.22
N LEU A 310 10.36 -3.46 -9.38
CA LEU A 310 9.91 -3.92 -10.70
C LEU A 310 10.39 -5.34 -11.02
N ASP A 311 11.65 -5.65 -10.72
CA ASP A 311 12.19 -7.01 -10.84
C ASP A 311 11.39 -8.00 -9.98
N GLN A 312 11.10 -7.65 -8.71
CA GLN A 312 10.28 -8.45 -7.83
C GLN A 312 8.84 -8.64 -8.36
N ALA A 313 8.23 -7.59 -8.92
CA ALA A 313 6.90 -7.67 -9.52
C ALA A 313 6.89 -8.62 -10.71
N TRP A 314 7.94 -8.62 -11.53
CA TRP A 314 8.08 -9.52 -12.68
C TRP A 314 8.28 -10.96 -12.26
N TRP A 315 9.31 -11.25 -11.48
CA TRP A 315 9.74 -12.63 -11.20
C TRP A 315 8.79 -13.39 -10.28
N THR A 316 8.13 -12.75 -9.33
CA THR A 316 7.26 -13.45 -8.37
C THR A 316 5.96 -13.92 -9.00
N ASN A 317 5.44 -13.19 -9.98
CA ASN A 317 4.23 -13.62 -10.69
C ASN A 317 4.50 -14.75 -11.72
N SER A 318 5.74 -15.10 -12.05
CA SER A 318 6.07 -16.18 -13.01
C SER A 318 5.99 -17.58 -12.44
N HIS A 319 5.99 -17.74 -11.11
CA HIS A 319 6.03 -19.05 -10.43
C HIS A 319 4.86 -19.25 -9.45
N SER A 320 3.84 -18.40 -9.49
CA SER A 320 2.76 -18.46 -8.51
C SER A 320 1.71 -19.53 -8.87
N ARG A 321 1.94 -20.74 -8.37
CA ARG A 321 0.88 -21.35 -7.53
C ARG A 321 0.72 -20.40 -6.32
N PRO A 322 -0.52 -20.03 -5.89
CA PRO A 322 -0.69 -19.11 -4.79
C PRO A 322 -0.05 -19.71 -3.51
N GLY A 323 1.04 -19.15 -3.07
CA GLY A 323 1.70 -19.58 -1.82
C GLY A 323 3.23 -19.54 -1.74
N GLN A 324 3.97 -19.40 -2.83
CA GLN A 324 5.44 -19.34 -2.78
C GLN A 324 5.97 -18.02 -3.34
N LEU A 325 6.43 -17.15 -2.44
CA LEU A 325 7.22 -15.96 -2.76
C LEU A 325 8.70 -16.34 -2.68
N HIS A 326 9.36 -16.49 -3.82
CA HIS A 326 10.82 -16.62 -3.85
C HIS A 326 11.45 -15.22 -3.79
N LEU A 327 12.32 -15.00 -2.81
CA LEU A 327 13.16 -13.81 -2.72
C LEU A 327 14.36 -13.99 -3.64
N VAL A 328 14.55 -13.04 -4.56
CA VAL A 328 15.81 -12.92 -5.30
C VAL A 328 16.80 -12.17 -4.39
N PRO A 329 18.05 -12.62 -4.21
CA PRO A 329 19.03 -11.92 -3.40
C PRO A 329 19.33 -10.54 -3.99
N THR A 330 19.38 -9.53 -3.12
CA THR A 330 19.71 -8.15 -3.49
C THR A 330 21.20 -8.03 -3.74
N GLY A 331 21.59 -7.85 -5.00
CA GLY A 331 22.94 -7.42 -5.38
C GLY A 331 23.02 -5.90 -5.38
N ALA A 332 24.02 -5.35 -4.70
CA ALA A 332 24.29 -3.92 -4.67
C ALA A 332 24.78 -3.44 -6.05
N ILE A 333 24.00 -2.61 -6.74
CA ILE A 333 24.41 -1.89 -7.95
C ILE A 333 23.94 -0.43 -7.88
N GLY A 334 24.84 0.44 -8.26
CA GLY A 334 24.82 1.89 -8.11
C GLY A 334 23.60 2.64 -8.62
N ALA A 335 23.33 3.73 -7.92
CA ALA A 335 22.25 4.68 -8.18
C ALA A 335 22.44 5.41 -9.50
N SER A 336 21.53 5.21 -10.46
CA SER A 336 21.29 6.14 -11.55
C SER A 336 19.98 6.87 -11.25
N ALA A 337 20.07 8.11 -10.80
CA ALA A 337 18.92 8.99 -10.60
C ALA A 337 18.36 9.39 -11.98
N ALA A 338 17.08 9.07 -12.23
CA ALA A 338 16.38 9.64 -13.35
C ALA A 338 16.26 11.17 -13.16
N PRO A 339 16.47 11.99 -14.20
CA PRO A 339 16.36 13.44 -14.09
C PRO A 339 14.93 13.84 -13.71
N LEU A 340 14.82 14.86 -12.84
CA LEU A 340 13.54 15.45 -12.48
C LEU A 340 12.83 15.97 -13.74
N PRO A 341 11.56 15.70 -13.95
CA PRO A 341 10.83 16.18 -15.10
C PRO A 341 10.72 17.71 -15.05
N ARG A 342 11.00 18.35 -16.18
CA ARG A 342 10.77 19.80 -16.35
C ARG A 342 9.25 20.05 -16.33
N ARG A 343 8.86 21.21 -15.78
CA ARG A 343 7.46 21.68 -15.76
C ARG A 343 6.89 21.60 -17.20
N PRO A 344 5.72 20.99 -17.44
CA PRO A 344 5.08 21.07 -18.73
C PRO A 344 4.88 22.56 -19.11
N GLN A 345 5.38 22.98 -20.26
CA GLN A 345 5.02 24.30 -20.80
C GLN A 345 3.54 24.24 -21.15
N VAL A 346 2.72 24.96 -20.41
CA VAL A 346 1.33 25.24 -20.78
C VAL A 346 1.43 26.16 -22.00
N THR A 347 1.23 25.62 -23.20
CA THR A 347 0.98 26.46 -24.37
C THR A 347 -0.38 27.10 -24.14
N ALA A 348 -0.39 28.38 -23.77
CA ALA A 348 -1.57 29.20 -23.79
C ALA A 348 -1.99 29.37 -25.26
N ASN A 349 -2.93 28.57 -25.73
CA ASN A 349 -3.76 28.96 -26.84
C ASN A 349 -4.85 29.87 -26.28
N ALA A 350 -4.67 31.15 -26.42
CA ALA A 350 -5.71 32.13 -26.30
C ALA A 350 -6.51 32.21 -27.65
N PRO A 351 -7.77 32.71 -27.61
CA PRO A 351 -8.86 32.50 -28.56
C PRO A 351 -8.61 33.01 -29.96
#